data_6ffaa6b33c782050cacf16e4a1bffa8a
#
_entry.id   6ffaa6b33c782050cacf16e4a1bffa8a
#
_cell.length_a   1.000
_cell.length_b   1.000
_cell.length_c   1.000
_cell.angle_alpha   90.00
_cell.angle_beta   90.00
_cell.angle_gamma   90.00
#
_symmetry.space_group_name_H-M   'P 1'
#
loop_
_entity.id
_entity.type
_entity.pdbx_description
1 polymer ?
#
loop_
_entity_poly.entity_id
_entity_poly.type
_entity_poly.pdbx_seq_one_letter_code
_entity_poly.pdbx_strand_id
1 'polypeptide(L)'
;MHKKTDDTAIRITTNDIRAVKTLAEPLVCLTAYTARIAQILDAHCDLLLVGDTMGMVLYGMDNTRGVTLDMMINHGKAVMRGSEKACVIVDMPFGTYENSPEQALASARRIMEETGCGGVKLEGGAAFAPTIKTLVSQGIPVVAHIGLLPQSVEDASGFKVQGKSDDDQQQLLEDAKAVEEAGAFAIVIEATIDSVAALITRTVSVPTIGIGASPECDGQILVTEDMLGITGDHVPKFVKHYAQISEDIEKAVALYAQEVRTRAFPDIKNLYTQPAARLKEKAS
;
A
#
# COMPACT_ATOMS: atom_id res chain seq x y z
N MET A 1 -20.71 16.12 -26.25
CA MET A 1 -20.72 14.67 -26.55
C MET A 1 -19.27 14.21 -26.68
N HIS A 2 -18.63 13.81 -25.59
CA HIS A 2 -17.30 13.18 -25.64
C HIS A 2 -17.52 11.68 -25.88
N LYS A 3 -17.01 11.19 -27.00
CA LYS A 3 -16.87 9.75 -27.25
C LYS A 3 -15.99 9.17 -26.14
N LYS A 4 -16.56 8.34 -25.26
CA LYS A 4 -15.79 7.36 -24.51
C LYS A 4 -15.19 6.41 -25.53
N THR A 5 -13.90 6.47 -25.73
CA THR A 5 -13.14 5.37 -26.29
C THR A 5 -13.23 4.24 -25.27
N ASP A 6 -13.86 3.13 -25.63
CA ASP A 6 -13.85 1.87 -24.89
C ASP A 6 -12.43 1.28 -24.98
N ASP A 7 -11.50 1.89 -24.25
CA ASP A 7 -10.24 1.25 -23.90
C ASP A 7 -10.51 0.61 -22.53
N THR A 8 -11.01 -0.62 -22.55
CA THR A 8 -11.11 -1.43 -21.33
C THR A 8 -9.68 -1.67 -20.88
N ALA A 9 -9.21 -0.85 -19.94
CA ALA A 9 -7.90 -1.00 -19.34
C ALA A 9 -7.80 -2.41 -18.75
N ILE A 10 -6.91 -3.23 -19.29
CA ILE A 10 -6.65 -4.58 -18.77
C ILE A 10 -5.89 -4.39 -17.46
N ARG A 11 -6.44 -4.90 -16.36
CA ARG A 11 -5.78 -4.87 -15.06
C ARG A 11 -4.47 -5.64 -15.11
N ILE A 12 -3.41 -5.04 -14.56
CA ILE A 12 -2.11 -5.68 -14.35
C ILE A 12 -2.32 -6.87 -13.39
N THR A 13 -1.90 -8.03 -13.82
CA THR A 13 -2.01 -9.27 -13.06
C THR A 13 -0.75 -9.56 -12.25
N THR A 14 -0.84 -10.49 -11.31
CA THR A 14 0.34 -10.97 -10.58
C THR A 14 1.38 -11.65 -11.49
N ASN A 15 0.94 -12.21 -12.62
CA ASN A 15 1.85 -12.75 -13.64
C ASN A 15 2.61 -11.63 -14.38
N ASP A 16 1.96 -10.49 -14.66
CA ASP A 16 2.61 -9.33 -15.26
C ASP A 16 3.65 -8.75 -14.30
N ILE A 17 3.31 -8.64 -13.00
CA ILE A 17 4.28 -8.23 -11.96
C ILE A 17 5.47 -9.20 -11.94
N ARG A 18 5.24 -10.51 -11.93
CA ARG A 18 6.31 -11.51 -11.91
C ARG A 18 7.24 -11.40 -13.14
N ALA A 19 6.67 -11.07 -14.29
CA ALA A 19 7.42 -10.96 -15.53
C ALA A 19 8.43 -9.79 -15.55
N VAL A 20 8.25 -8.78 -14.69
CA VAL A 20 9.14 -7.60 -14.64
C VAL A 20 10.58 -7.97 -14.31
N LYS A 21 10.84 -9.09 -13.63
CA LYS A 21 12.20 -9.58 -13.34
C LYS A 21 13.12 -9.65 -14.58
N THR A 22 12.56 -9.78 -15.75
CA THR A 22 13.29 -9.85 -17.03
C THR A 22 13.23 -8.56 -17.84
N LEU A 23 12.57 -7.52 -17.31
CA LEU A 23 12.39 -6.22 -17.96
C LEU A 23 13.37 -5.18 -17.39
N ALA A 24 13.63 -4.12 -18.17
CA ALA A 24 14.53 -3.06 -17.75
C ALA A 24 13.85 -1.95 -16.93
N GLU A 25 12.51 -1.90 -16.93
CA GLU A 25 11.74 -0.85 -16.26
C GLU A 25 11.27 -1.34 -14.89
N PRO A 26 11.69 -0.66 -13.80
CA PRO A 26 11.30 -1.03 -12.44
C PRO A 26 9.81 -0.77 -12.17
N LEU A 27 9.21 -1.60 -11.29
CA LEU A 27 7.85 -1.45 -10.80
C LEU A 27 7.70 -0.17 -9.95
N VAL A 28 6.65 0.57 -10.22
CA VAL A 28 6.20 1.69 -9.38
C VAL A 28 5.10 1.19 -8.46
N CYS A 29 5.37 1.19 -7.16
CA CYS A 29 4.42 0.70 -6.16
C CYS A 29 4.16 1.77 -5.10
N LEU A 30 2.91 1.89 -4.65
CA LEU A 30 2.52 2.77 -3.55
C LEU A 30 1.45 2.11 -2.68
N THR A 31 1.35 2.53 -1.42
CA THR A 31 0.20 2.14 -0.60
C THR A 31 -1.05 2.92 -0.99
N ALA A 32 -2.22 2.31 -0.82
CA ALA A 32 -3.51 2.96 -1.01
C ALA A 32 -4.53 2.41 -0.01
N TYR A 33 -5.38 3.29 0.53
CA TYR A 33 -6.34 2.90 1.56
C TYR A 33 -7.76 3.37 1.28
N THR A 34 -7.96 4.25 0.32
CA THR A 34 -9.28 4.79 -0.04
C THR A 34 -9.51 4.74 -1.55
N ALA A 35 -10.77 4.68 -1.96
CA ALA A 35 -11.12 4.66 -3.38
C ALA A 35 -10.60 5.89 -4.14
N ARG A 36 -10.63 7.10 -3.50
CA ARG A 36 -10.19 8.32 -4.17
C ARG A 36 -8.69 8.37 -4.36
N ILE A 37 -7.91 7.99 -3.36
CA ILE A 37 -6.45 7.90 -3.49
C ILE A 37 -6.09 6.83 -4.52
N ALA A 38 -6.68 5.63 -4.43
CA ALA A 38 -6.44 4.58 -5.42
C ALA A 38 -6.71 5.06 -6.85
N GLN A 39 -7.81 5.79 -7.10
CA GLN A 39 -8.13 6.34 -8.42
C GLN A 39 -7.06 7.32 -8.95
N ILE A 40 -6.44 8.10 -8.07
CA ILE A 40 -5.37 9.04 -8.45
C ILE A 40 -4.09 8.27 -8.79
N LEU A 41 -3.75 7.26 -7.98
CA LEU A 41 -2.52 6.50 -8.13
C LEU A 41 -2.56 5.52 -9.30
N ASP A 42 -3.73 5.00 -9.65
CA ASP A 42 -3.96 3.91 -10.61
C ASP A 42 -3.36 4.14 -12.00
N ALA A 43 -3.26 5.41 -12.42
CA ALA A 43 -2.67 5.78 -13.71
C ALA A 43 -1.12 5.77 -13.72
N HIS A 44 -0.51 5.68 -12.53
CA HIS A 44 0.93 5.88 -12.35
C HIS A 44 1.63 4.71 -11.66
N CYS A 45 0.87 3.76 -11.12
CA CYS A 45 1.40 2.62 -10.37
C CYS A 45 1.10 1.30 -11.07
N ASP A 46 2.05 0.37 -10.99
CA ASP A 46 1.88 -1.01 -11.43
C ASP A 46 1.21 -1.85 -10.33
N LEU A 47 1.53 -1.53 -9.06
CA LEU A 47 0.98 -2.22 -7.89
C LEU A 47 0.53 -1.21 -6.83
N LEU A 48 -0.68 -1.43 -6.31
CA LEU A 48 -1.20 -0.74 -5.13
C LEU A 48 -1.29 -1.71 -3.96
N LEU A 49 -0.68 -1.35 -2.84
CA LEU A 49 -0.69 -2.15 -1.62
C LEU A 49 -1.68 -1.57 -0.61
N VAL A 50 -2.65 -2.36 -0.20
CA VAL A 50 -3.42 -2.08 1.02
C VAL A 50 -2.61 -2.61 2.18
N GLY A 51 -1.73 -1.76 2.73
CA GLY A 51 -0.79 -2.13 3.79
C GLY A 51 -1.40 -1.98 5.18
N ASP A 52 -1.01 -2.83 6.13
CA ASP A 52 -1.43 -2.69 7.53
C ASP A 52 -0.81 -1.48 8.25
N THR A 53 0.20 -0.84 7.64
CA THR A 53 0.71 0.49 8.02
C THR A 53 -0.42 1.53 8.13
N MET A 54 -1.59 1.30 7.50
CA MET A 54 -2.78 2.13 7.68
C MET A 54 -3.19 2.28 9.15
N GLY A 55 -2.89 1.30 10.00
CA GLY A 55 -3.11 1.41 11.44
C GLY A 55 -2.41 2.63 12.02
N MET A 56 -1.19 2.88 11.59
CA MET A 56 -0.37 4.02 12.03
C MET A 56 -0.79 5.31 11.33
N VAL A 57 -0.86 5.32 10.00
CA VAL A 57 -1.02 6.58 9.22
C VAL A 57 -2.46 7.08 9.12
N LEU A 58 -3.48 6.21 9.29
CA LEU A 58 -4.89 6.61 9.24
C LEU A 58 -5.59 6.53 10.59
N TYR A 59 -5.25 5.55 11.42
CA TYR A 59 -5.95 5.31 12.70
C TYR A 59 -5.18 5.83 13.89
N GLY A 60 -3.92 6.30 13.71
CA GLY A 60 -3.09 6.82 14.80
C GLY A 60 -2.70 5.76 15.81
N MET A 61 -2.61 4.49 15.41
CA MET A 61 -2.12 3.40 16.25
C MET A 61 -0.60 3.50 16.40
N ASP A 62 -0.05 3.04 17.53
CA ASP A 62 1.38 3.05 17.77
C ASP A 62 2.16 2.05 16.90
N ASN A 63 1.49 1.01 16.39
CA ASN A 63 2.05 -0.04 15.53
C ASN A 63 0.96 -0.69 14.66
N THR A 64 1.35 -1.63 13.80
CA THR A 64 0.44 -2.33 12.87
C THR A 64 -0.35 -3.46 13.54
N ARG A 65 0.02 -3.92 14.74
CA ARG A 65 -0.53 -5.13 15.38
C ARG A 65 -1.99 -5.01 15.80
N GLY A 66 -2.51 -3.77 15.91
CA GLY A 66 -3.93 -3.51 16.21
C GLY A 66 -4.85 -3.59 15.01
N VAL A 67 -4.31 -3.73 13.80
CA VAL A 67 -5.10 -3.81 12.56
C VAL A 67 -5.79 -5.16 12.47
N THR A 68 -7.09 -5.14 12.20
CA THR A 68 -7.90 -6.36 12.07
C THR A 68 -8.09 -6.79 10.62
N LEU A 69 -8.41 -8.08 10.43
CA LEU A 69 -8.74 -8.63 9.10
C LEU A 69 -9.92 -7.86 8.45
N ASP A 70 -10.93 -7.48 9.22
CA ASP A 70 -12.09 -6.74 8.70
C ASP A 70 -11.71 -5.32 8.26
N MET A 71 -10.78 -4.66 8.96
CA MET A 71 -10.22 -3.37 8.51
C MET A 71 -9.54 -3.54 7.16
N MET A 72 -8.65 -4.53 7.01
CA MET A 72 -7.96 -4.81 5.76
C MET A 72 -8.93 -5.08 4.60
N ILE A 73 -9.95 -5.89 4.83
CA ILE A 73 -10.99 -6.21 3.85
C ILE A 73 -11.78 -4.93 3.46
N ASN A 74 -12.15 -4.10 4.41
CA ASN A 74 -12.90 -2.87 4.13
C ASN A 74 -12.10 -1.88 3.29
N HIS A 75 -10.81 -1.68 3.60
CA HIS A 75 -9.91 -0.85 2.81
C HIS A 75 -9.60 -1.49 1.45
N GLY A 76 -9.40 -2.81 1.39
CA GLY A 76 -9.24 -3.56 0.15
C GLY A 76 -10.41 -3.34 -0.81
N LYS A 77 -11.66 -3.47 -0.32
CA LYS A 77 -12.87 -3.15 -1.09
C LYS A 77 -12.90 -1.71 -1.60
N ALA A 78 -12.43 -0.76 -0.78
CA ALA A 78 -12.39 0.65 -1.17
C ALA A 78 -11.36 0.89 -2.29
N VAL A 79 -10.15 0.34 -2.15
CA VAL A 79 -9.09 0.46 -3.16
C VAL A 79 -9.49 -0.20 -4.46
N MET A 80 -10.06 -1.42 -4.42
CA MET A 80 -10.56 -2.11 -5.62
C MET A 80 -11.63 -1.33 -6.38
N ARG A 81 -12.49 -0.58 -5.68
CA ARG A 81 -13.46 0.31 -6.35
C ARG A 81 -12.84 1.53 -7.01
N GLY A 82 -11.66 1.95 -6.55
CA GLY A 82 -10.95 3.11 -7.08
C GLY A 82 -9.89 2.78 -8.14
N SER A 83 -9.50 1.51 -8.25
CA SER A 83 -8.44 1.05 -9.16
C SER A 83 -9.03 0.18 -10.27
N GLU A 84 -8.66 0.48 -11.52
CA GLU A 84 -9.06 -0.29 -12.71
C GLU A 84 -7.85 -0.98 -13.38
N LYS A 85 -6.64 -0.45 -13.17
CA LYS A 85 -5.41 -0.81 -13.88
C LYS A 85 -4.38 -1.53 -13.03
N ALA A 86 -4.02 -0.97 -11.88
CA ALA A 86 -2.95 -1.49 -11.04
C ALA A 86 -3.30 -2.86 -10.45
N CYS A 87 -2.28 -3.70 -10.23
CA CYS A 87 -2.41 -4.91 -9.43
C CYS A 87 -2.61 -4.52 -7.96
N VAL A 88 -3.73 -4.91 -7.36
CA VAL A 88 -4.01 -4.60 -5.96
C VAL A 88 -3.66 -5.79 -5.08
N ILE A 89 -2.82 -5.57 -4.08
CA ILE A 89 -2.41 -6.55 -3.07
C ILE A 89 -2.90 -6.08 -1.71
N VAL A 90 -3.34 -7.00 -0.86
CA VAL A 90 -3.83 -6.71 0.49
C VAL A 90 -2.98 -7.46 1.52
N ASP A 91 -2.53 -6.75 2.57
CA ASP A 91 -1.79 -7.37 3.65
C ASP A 91 -2.66 -8.30 4.48
N MET A 92 -2.06 -9.41 4.91
CA MET A 92 -2.57 -10.22 5.99
C MET A 92 -2.10 -9.60 7.32
N PRO A 93 -3.00 -9.08 8.16
CA PRO A 93 -2.59 -8.40 9.39
C PRO A 93 -2.13 -9.40 10.45
N PHE A 94 -1.32 -8.91 11.40
CA PHE A 94 -0.83 -9.69 12.52
C PHE A 94 -1.94 -10.44 13.25
N GLY A 95 -1.65 -11.68 13.66
CA GLY A 95 -2.60 -12.57 14.34
C GLY A 95 -3.51 -13.38 13.40
N THR A 96 -3.37 -13.22 12.07
CA THR A 96 -4.26 -13.87 11.10
C THR A 96 -3.63 -14.99 10.28
N TYR A 97 -2.30 -15.22 10.41
CA TYR A 97 -1.60 -16.23 9.61
C TYR A 97 -0.47 -16.96 10.36
N GLU A 98 -0.09 -16.51 11.55
CA GLU A 98 1.11 -17.00 12.25
C GLU A 98 0.90 -18.34 12.93
N ASN A 99 -0.33 -18.68 13.32
CA ASN A 99 -0.59 -19.88 14.12
C ASN A 99 -0.53 -21.18 13.30
N SER A 100 -0.99 -21.14 12.05
CA SER A 100 -0.92 -22.31 11.15
C SER A 100 -1.21 -21.94 9.69
N PRO A 101 -0.76 -22.78 8.73
CA PRO A 101 -1.13 -22.62 7.31
C PRO A 101 -2.65 -22.64 7.06
N GLU A 102 -3.44 -23.36 7.86
CA GLU A 102 -4.89 -23.44 7.74
C GLU A 102 -5.55 -22.13 8.17
N GLN A 103 -5.06 -21.51 9.26
CA GLN A 103 -5.51 -20.16 9.66
C GLN A 103 -5.21 -19.16 8.56
N ALA A 104 -3.98 -19.16 8.06
CA ALA A 104 -3.57 -18.28 6.97
C ALA A 104 -4.44 -18.47 5.72
N LEU A 105 -4.74 -19.71 5.35
CA LEU A 105 -5.61 -20.00 4.21
C LEU A 105 -7.02 -19.46 4.41
N ALA A 106 -7.59 -19.64 5.59
CA ALA A 106 -8.93 -19.10 5.89
C ALA A 106 -8.97 -17.59 5.80
N SER A 107 -7.96 -16.89 6.36
CA SER A 107 -7.84 -15.43 6.31
C SER A 107 -7.61 -14.91 4.90
N ALA A 108 -6.69 -15.51 4.15
CA ALA A 108 -6.37 -15.12 2.78
C ALA A 108 -7.57 -15.34 1.83
N ARG A 109 -8.33 -16.44 1.97
CA ARG A 109 -9.56 -16.67 1.21
C ARG A 109 -10.57 -15.57 1.45
N ARG A 110 -10.80 -15.18 2.70
CA ARG A 110 -11.71 -14.06 3.01
C ARG A 110 -11.26 -12.77 2.33
N ILE A 111 -9.96 -12.44 2.39
CA ILE A 111 -9.42 -11.25 1.70
C ILE A 111 -9.73 -11.34 0.21
N MET A 112 -9.35 -12.43 -0.45
CA MET A 112 -9.51 -12.59 -1.90
C MET A 112 -10.98 -12.55 -2.33
N GLU A 113 -11.84 -13.31 -1.68
CA GLU A 113 -13.26 -13.44 -2.01
C GLU A 113 -14.04 -12.15 -1.77
N GLU A 114 -13.76 -11.47 -0.65
CA GLU A 114 -14.50 -10.28 -0.28
C GLU A 114 -14.01 -9.01 -0.99
N THR A 115 -12.73 -8.93 -1.35
CA THR A 115 -12.16 -7.72 -1.99
C THR A 115 -12.06 -7.85 -3.51
N GLY A 116 -11.80 -9.05 -4.04
CA GLY A 116 -11.45 -9.28 -5.44
C GLY A 116 -10.05 -8.80 -5.81
N CYS A 117 -9.13 -8.63 -4.83
CA CYS A 117 -7.74 -8.22 -5.07
C CYS A 117 -6.94 -9.29 -5.84
N GLY A 118 -5.77 -8.92 -6.33
CA GLY A 118 -4.89 -9.80 -7.11
C GLY A 118 -4.12 -10.83 -6.27
N GLY A 119 -3.91 -10.56 -4.97
CA GLY A 119 -3.16 -11.43 -4.07
C GLY A 119 -3.05 -10.85 -2.67
N VAL A 120 -2.35 -11.57 -1.80
CA VAL A 120 -2.09 -11.15 -0.43
C VAL A 120 -0.60 -10.94 -0.18
N LYS A 121 -0.24 -10.11 0.84
CA LYS A 121 1.13 -10.02 1.34
C LYS A 121 1.16 -10.53 2.79
N LEU A 122 2.23 -11.21 3.17
CA LEU A 122 2.52 -11.60 4.56
C LEU A 122 4.01 -11.43 4.88
N GLU A 123 4.30 -11.20 6.15
CA GLU A 123 5.64 -11.01 6.66
C GLU A 123 6.28 -12.31 7.11
N GLY A 124 7.59 -12.43 6.84
CA GLY A 124 8.44 -13.53 7.28
C GLY A 124 9.14 -14.25 6.14
N GLY A 125 10.27 -14.84 6.49
CA GLY A 125 11.15 -15.56 5.58
C GLY A 125 10.93 -17.08 5.59
N ALA A 126 12.00 -17.84 5.75
CA ALA A 126 12.01 -19.31 5.71
C ALA A 126 11.00 -19.95 6.67
N ALA A 127 10.78 -19.36 7.85
CA ALA A 127 9.81 -19.86 8.82
C ALA A 127 8.37 -19.89 8.27
N PHE A 128 8.02 -19.00 7.35
CA PHE A 128 6.69 -18.91 6.72
C PHE A 128 6.61 -19.56 5.34
N ALA A 129 7.69 -20.14 4.83
CA ALA A 129 7.67 -20.86 3.55
C ALA A 129 6.59 -21.96 3.48
N PRO A 130 6.32 -22.77 4.52
CA PRO A 130 5.21 -23.74 4.51
C PRO A 130 3.84 -23.08 4.36
N THR A 131 3.61 -21.93 5.01
CA THR A 131 2.39 -21.14 4.91
C THR A 131 2.22 -20.59 3.49
N ILE A 132 3.26 -19.94 2.93
CA ILE A 132 3.27 -19.43 1.55
C ILE A 132 2.96 -20.56 0.56
N LYS A 133 3.63 -21.71 0.70
CA LYS A 133 3.41 -22.88 -0.16
C LYS A 133 1.96 -23.36 -0.10
N THR A 134 1.36 -23.36 1.09
CA THR A 134 -0.05 -23.75 1.26
C THR A 134 -0.96 -22.77 0.52
N LEU A 135 -0.79 -21.46 0.70
CA LEU A 135 -1.59 -20.44 0.01
C LEU A 135 -1.46 -20.56 -1.51
N VAL A 136 -0.24 -20.62 -2.02
CA VAL A 136 0.05 -20.73 -3.46
C VAL A 136 -0.54 -22.01 -4.05
N SER A 137 -0.43 -23.15 -3.37
CA SER A 137 -1.02 -24.42 -3.83
C SER A 137 -2.55 -24.38 -3.93
N GLN A 138 -3.18 -23.45 -3.23
CA GLN A 138 -4.63 -23.21 -3.26
C GLN A 138 -5.03 -22.08 -4.22
N GLY A 139 -4.08 -21.63 -5.07
CA GLY A 139 -4.32 -20.61 -6.08
C GLY A 139 -4.35 -19.18 -5.56
N ILE A 140 -3.86 -18.92 -4.34
CA ILE A 140 -3.76 -17.58 -3.77
C ILE A 140 -2.36 -17.03 -4.06
N PRO A 141 -2.21 -15.95 -4.89
CA PRO A 141 -0.92 -15.34 -5.13
C PRO A 141 -0.39 -14.62 -3.88
N VAL A 142 0.90 -14.79 -3.60
CA VAL A 142 1.54 -14.27 -2.39
C VAL A 142 2.72 -13.38 -2.75
N VAL A 143 2.75 -12.18 -2.18
CA VAL A 143 3.95 -11.34 -2.02
C VAL A 143 4.55 -11.68 -0.65
N ALA A 144 5.80 -12.11 -0.62
CA ALA A 144 6.53 -12.29 0.64
C ALA A 144 7.15 -10.97 1.09
N HIS A 145 7.40 -10.81 2.39
CA HIS A 145 8.06 -9.64 2.96
C HIS A 145 9.18 -10.09 3.89
N ILE A 146 10.41 -9.65 3.60
CA ILE A 146 11.62 -9.95 4.35
C ILE A 146 12.37 -8.66 4.71
N GLY A 147 13.37 -8.77 5.54
CA GLY A 147 14.11 -7.64 6.08
C GLY A 147 13.50 -7.20 7.42
N LEU A 148 13.24 -5.91 7.57
CA LEU A 148 12.46 -5.43 8.69
C LEU A 148 11.01 -5.89 8.55
N LEU A 149 10.45 -6.44 9.62
CA LEU A 149 9.08 -6.95 9.70
C LEU A 149 8.30 -6.11 10.71
N PRO A 150 7.54 -5.09 10.27
CA PRO A 150 6.79 -4.19 11.16
C PRO A 150 5.84 -4.89 12.13
N GLN A 151 5.21 -5.99 11.72
CA GLN A 151 4.31 -6.78 12.58
C GLN A 151 5.04 -7.47 13.74
N SER A 152 6.34 -7.68 13.61
CA SER A 152 7.20 -8.27 14.67
C SER A 152 7.74 -7.21 15.64
N VAL A 153 7.51 -5.92 15.37
CA VAL A 153 8.00 -4.80 16.18
C VAL A 153 6.89 -4.33 17.12
N GLU A 154 7.19 -4.28 18.43
CA GLU A 154 6.20 -3.83 19.43
C GLU A 154 6.18 -2.32 19.64
N ASP A 155 7.32 -1.66 19.44
CA ASP A 155 7.48 -0.21 19.56
C ASP A 155 8.51 0.35 18.56
N ALA A 156 8.54 1.67 18.41
CA ALA A 156 9.39 2.35 17.42
C ALA A 156 10.90 2.08 17.58
N SER A 157 11.38 1.62 18.75
CA SER A 157 12.80 1.28 18.95
C SER A 157 13.22 0.00 18.23
N GLY A 158 12.26 -0.82 17.83
CA GLY A 158 12.46 -2.05 17.07
C GLY A 158 12.70 -1.85 15.58
N PHE A 159 12.42 -0.67 15.02
CA PHE A 159 12.67 -0.37 13.61
C PHE A 159 14.17 -0.20 13.34
N LYS A 160 14.85 -1.29 13.00
CA LYS A 160 16.31 -1.34 12.76
C LYS A 160 16.62 -1.84 11.36
N VAL A 161 17.64 -1.25 10.75
CA VAL A 161 18.18 -1.71 9.47
C VAL A 161 18.76 -3.12 9.62
N GLN A 162 18.38 -4.00 8.70
CA GLN A 162 18.73 -5.43 8.64
C GLN A 162 19.95 -5.67 7.74
N GLY A 163 20.59 -6.85 7.91
CA GLY A 163 21.72 -7.25 7.07
C GLY A 163 23.05 -6.62 7.47
N LYS A 164 23.25 -6.24 8.74
CA LYS A 164 24.49 -5.60 9.22
C LYS A 164 25.62 -6.55 9.48
N SER A 165 25.34 -7.78 9.92
CA SER A 165 26.33 -8.83 10.15
C SER A 165 26.30 -9.86 9.02
N ASP A 166 27.38 -10.63 8.89
CA ASP A 166 27.45 -11.73 7.91
C ASP A 166 26.34 -12.77 8.15
N ASP A 167 26.04 -13.05 9.40
CA ASP A 167 24.97 -13.99 9.76
C ASP A 167 23.59 -13.45 9.35
N ASP A 168 23.31 -12.14 9.58
CA ASP A 168 22.07 -11.51 9.13
C ASP A 168 21.94 -11.54 7.61
N GLN A 169 23.05 -11.30 6.89
CA GLN A 169 23.07 -11.32 5.43
C GLN A 169 22.76 -12.71 4.89
N GLN A 170 23.39 -13.74 5.49
CA GLN A 170 23.15 -15.12 5.12
C GLN A 170 21.71 -15.52 5.40
N GLN A 171 21.14 -15.16 6.55
CA GLN A 171 19.74 -15.42 6.89
C GLN A 171 18.77 -14.76 5.89
N LEU A 172 18.99 -13.50 5.52
CA LEU A 172 18.16 -12.80 4.53
C LEU A 172 18.19 -13.46 3.15
N LEU A 173 19.36 -13.98 2.74
CA LEU A 173 19.49 -14.75 1.50
C LEU A 173 18.75 -16.08 1.55
N GLU A 174 18.80 -16.78 2.69
CA GLU A 174 18.06 -18.01 2.91
C GLU A 174 16.57 -17.76 2.94
N ASP A 175 16.12 -16.69 3.60
CA ASP A 175 14.73 -16.26 3.64
C ASP A 175 14.20 -15.98 2.23
N ALA A 176 14.94 -15.20 1.43
CA ALA A 176 14.55 -14.87 0.06
C ALA A 176 14.39 -16.11 -0.82
N LYS A 177 15.34 -17.05 -0.75
CA LYS A 177 15.27 -18.34 -1.48
C LYS A 177 14.10 -19.19 -1.03
N ALA A 178 13.90 -19.30 0.28
CA ALA A 178 12.85 -20.14 0.84
C ALA A 178 11.45 -19.66 0.44
N VAL A 179 11.20 -18.33 0.44
CA VAL A 179 9.90 -17.77 0.02
C VAL A 179 9.68 -17.87 -1.47
N GLU A 180 10.73 -17.72 -2.28
CA GLU A 180 10.67 -17.97 -3.72
C GLU A 180 10.35 -19.45 -4.03
N GLU A 181 11.05 -20.39 -3.42
CA GLU A 181 10.81 -21.83 -3.58
C GLU A 181 9.40 -22.24 -3.09
N ALA A 182 8.85 -21.53 -2.12
CA ALA A 182 7.48 -21.68 -1.67
C ALA A 182 6.44 -21.16 -2.69
N GLY A 183 6.86 -20.37 -3.69
CA GLY A 183 6.04 -19.91 -4.79
C GLY A 183 5.57 -18.46 -4.66
N ALA A 184 6.16 -17.64 -3.79
CA ALA A 184 5.90 -16.19 -3.79
C ALA A 184 6.20 -15.62 -5.19
N PHE A 185 5.32 -14.74 -5.71
CA PHE A 185 5.51 -14.17 -7.04
C PHE A 185 6.35 -12.89 -7.03
N ALA A 186 6.50 -12.24 -5.88
CA ALA A 186 7.34 -11.07 -5.63
C ALA A 186 7.78 -11.05 -4.17
N ILE A 187 8.85 -10.32 -3.86
CA ILE A 187 9.41 -10.18 -2.51
C ILE A 187 9.59 -8.70 -2.19
N VAL A 188 8.95 -8.21 -1.12
CA VAL A 188 9.26 -6.91 -0.53
C VAL A 188 10.51 -7.07 0.35
N ILE A 189 11.47 -6.15 0.21
CA ILE A 189 12.68 -6.07 1.04
C ILE A 189 12.66 -4.73 1.76
N GLU A 190 12.48 -4.75 3.09
CA GLU A 190 12.37 -3.53 3.88
C GLU A 190 13.59 -3.27 4.74
N ALA A 191 14.02 -1.98 4.79
CA ALA A 191 15.06 -1.44 5.67
C ALA A 191 16.31 -2.33 5.73
N THR A 192 16.80 -2.77 4.58
CA THR A 192 17.94 -3.69 4.43
C THR A 192 19.15 -2.95 3.84
N ILE A 193 20.35 -3.32 4.28
CA ILE A 193 21.60 -2.78 3.73
C ILE A 193 21.61 -2.91 2.20
N ASP A 194 21.95 -1.82 1.51
CA ASP A 194 21.90 -1.70 0.04
C ASP A 194 22.56 -2.88 -0.68
N SER A 195 23.81 -3.20 -0.34
CA SER A 195 24.55 -4.30 -0.98
C SER A 195 23.91 -5.68 -0.77
N VAL A 196 23.23 -5.88 0.37
CA VAL A 196 22.53 -7.12 0.69
C VAL A 196 21.24 -7.24 -0.12
N ALA A 197 20.45 -6.18 -0.17
CA ALA A 197 19.24 -6.13 -0.99
C ALA A 197 19.56 -6.32 -2.48
N ALA A 198 20.62 -5.68 -2.97
CA ALA A 198 21.12 -5.87 -4.34
C ALA A 198 21.55 -7.33 -4.61
N LEU A 199 22.24 -7.96 -3.64
CA LEU A 199 22.63 -9.37 -3.76
C LEU A 199 21.40 -10.29 -3.78
N ILE A 200 20.42 -10.06 -2.93
CA ILE A 200 19.14 -10.80 -2.95
C ILE A 200 18.48 -10.65 -4.31
N THR A 201 18.35 -9.43 -4.81
CA THR A 201 17.74 -9.13 -6.11
C THR A 201 18.39 -9.92 -7.25
N ARG A 202 19.71 -10.02 -7.27
CA ARG A 202 20.44 -10.81 -8.28
C ARG A 202 20.33 -12.32 -8.08
N THR A 203 19.98 -12.78 -6.89
CA THR A 203 19.97 -14.21 -6.52
C THR A 203 18.63 -14.87 -6.85
N VAL A 204 17.52 -14.16 -6.60
CA VAL A 204 16.17 -14.71 -6.83
C VAL A 204 15.68 -14.46 -8.24
N SER A 205 14.78 -15.30 -8.73
CA SER A 205 14.18 -15.21 -10.06
C SER A 205 12.81 -14.49 -10.08
N VAL A 206 12.30 -14.14 -8.91
CA VAL A 206 11.10 -13.31 -8.77
C VAL A 206 11.48 -11.85 -8.54
N PRO A 207 10.62 -10.87 -8.92
CA PRO A 207 10.94 -9.47 -8.70
C PRO A 207 11.01 -9.12 -7.22
N THR A 208 11.97 -8.25 -6.88
CA THR A 208 12.11 -7.65 -5.56
C THR A 208 11.62 -6.21 -5.56
N ILE A 209 10.90 -5.81 -4.52
CA ILE A 209 10.35 -4.46 -4.34
C ILE A 209 10.98 -3.87 -3.08
N GLY A 210 11.79 -2.83 -3.25
CA GLY A 210 12.53 -2.22 -2.15
C GLY A 210 11.72 -1.13 -1.43
N ILE A 211 11.87 -1.08 -0.11
CA ILE A 211 11.50 0.07 0.73
C ILE A 211 12.61 0.31 1.76
N GLY A 212 13.39 1.38 1.59
CA GLY A 212 14.59 1.59 2.39
C GLY A 212 15.65 0.49 2.18
N ALA A 213 15.78 0.00 0.94
CA ALA A 213 16.68 -1.08 0.56
C ALA A 213 17.63 -0.61 -0.56
N SER A 214 17.63 -1.25 -1.74
CA SER A 214 18.54 -0.94 -2.84
C SER A 214 17.83 -0.34 -4.05
N PRO A 215 18.44 0.61 -4.78
CA PRO A 215 17.95 1.02 -6.09
C PRO A 215 18.07 -0.08 -7.16
N GLU A 216 18.82 -1.16 -6.91
CA GLU A 216 18.90 -2.33 -7.80
C GLU A 216 17.68 -3.26 -7.68
N CYS A 217 16.78 -3.06 -6.72
CA CYS A 217 15.54 -3.81 -6.66
C CYS A 217 14.70 -3.59 -7.94
N ASP A 218 13.95 -4.61 -8.33
CA ASP A 218 13.12 -4.59 -9.56
C ASP A 218 11.91 -3.65 -9.44
N GLY A 219 11.67 -3.06 -8.29
CA GLY A 219 10.68 -2.03 -8.02
C GLY A 219 10.92 -1.31 -6.70
N GLN A 220 10.16 -0.25 -6.47
CA GLN A 220 10.19 0.53 -5.21
C GLN A 220 8.77 0.76 -4.72
N ILE A 221 8.59 0.71 -3.40
CA ILE A 221 7.33 1.07 -2.75
C ILE A 221 7.57 2.12 -1.66
N LEU A 222 6.61 3.03 -1.50
CA LEU A 222 6.54 3.94 -0.35
C LEU A 222 5.12 3.94 0.22
N VAL A 223 5.02 4.31 1.49
CA VAL A 223 3.76 4.73 2.08
C VAL A 223 3.35 6.06 1.44
N THR A 224 2.17 6.12 0.85
CA THR A 224 1.71 7.30 0.09
C THR A 224 1.64 8.54 0.97
N GLU A 225 1.19 8.41 2.20
CA GLU A 225 1.09 9.49 3.16
C GLU A 225 2.48 10.06 3.51
N ASP A 226 3.49 9.21 3.64
CA ASP A 226 4.89 9.65 3.84
C ASP A 226 5.40 10.40 2.61
N MET A 227 5.22 9.82 1.42
CA MET A 227 5.64 10.44 0.16
C MET A 227 5.01 11.83 -0.04
N LEU A 228 3.75 12.00 0.37
CA LEU A 228 3.00 13.24 0.23
C LEU A 228 3.24 14.24 1.37
N GLY A 229 3.98 13.87 2.43
CA GLY A 229 4.22 14.73 3.58
C GLY A 229 2.94 15.01 4.39
N ILE A 230 2.10 13.99 4.57
CA ILE A 230 0.89 14.08 5.42
C ILE A 230 1.16 13.50 6.81
N THR A 231 2.12 12.58 6.93
CA THR A 231 2.51 11.97 8.20
C THR A 231 3.27 12.95 9.10
N GLY A 232 3.32 12.64 10.41
CA GLY A 232 3.90 13.53 11.42
C GLY A 232 5.43 13.70 11.34
N ASP A 233 6.01 14.26 12.41
CA ASP A 233 7.42 14.70 12.43
C ASP A 233 8.46 13.58 12.32
N HIS A 234 8.08 12.33 12.57
CA HIS A 234 9.00 11.20 12.51
C HIS A 234 8.87 10.45 11.18
N VAL A 235 9.72 10.80 10.23
CA VAL A 235 9.77 10.21 8.90
C VAL A 235 11.03 9.34 8.78
N PRO A 236 10.94 8.08 8.33
CA PRO A 236 12.10 7.23 8.11
C PRO A 236 13.09 7.85 7.12
N LYS A 237 14.40 7.65 7.36
CA LYS A 237 15.48 8.23 6.55
C LYS A 237 15.34 7.94 5.03
N PHE A 238 14.77 6.82 4.66
CA PHE A 238 14.61 6.41 3.26
C PHE A 238 13.45 7.09 2.54
N VAL A 239 12.57 7.78 3.27
CA VAL A 239 11.44 8.49 2.67
C VAL A 239 11.92 9.78 2.04
N LYS A 240 11.55 9.97 0.77
CA LYS A 240 11.65 11.23 0.08
C LYS A 240 10.28 11.86 -0.05
N HIS A 241 10.09 13.06 0.48
CA HIS A 241 8.88 13.84 0.25
C HIS A 241 8.86 14.37 -1.19
N TYR A 242 7.79 14.11 -1.89
CA TYR A 242 7.50 14.67 -3.21
C TYR A 242 6.51 15.84 -3.14
N ALA A 243 5.85 16.01 -1.98
CA ALA A 243 4.94 17.11 -1.67
C ALA A 243 4.98 17.42 -0.16
N GLN A 244 4.28 18.49 0.25
CA GLN A 244 4.10 18.91 1.65
C GLN A 244 2.60 19.19 1.88
N ILE A 245 1.78 18.16 1.69
CA ILE A 245 0.33 18.31 1.69
C ILE A 245 -0.22 18.71 3.07
N SER A 246 0.44 18.33 4.17
CA SER A 246 0.04 18.79 5.52
C SER A 246 0.06 20.31 5.64
N GLU A 247 1.08 21.00 5.09
CA GLU A 247 1.14 22.46 5.09
C GLU A 247 0.02 23.10 4.27
N ASP A 248 -0.29 22.49 3.11
CA ASP A 248 -1.35 23.00 2.23
C ASP A 248 -2.74 22.80 2.86
N ILE A 249 -2.95 21.68 3.54
CA ILE A 249 -4.17 21.43 4.34
C ILE A 249 -4.28 22.48 5.44
N GLU A 250 -3.21 22.75 6.20
CA GLU A 250 -3.20 23.73 7.29
C GLU A 250 -3.57 25.13 6.77
N LYS A 251 -2.93 25.59 5.69
CA LYS A 251 -3.22 26.88 5.04
C LYS A 251 -4.69 26.99 4.61
N ALA A 252 -5.19 25.93 3.97
CA ALA A 252 -6.58 25.90 3.49
C ALA A 252 -7.58 25.93 4.67
N VAL A 253 -7.33 25.16 5.73
CA VAL A 253 -8.19 25.14 6.92
C VAL A 253 -8.14 26.47 7.67
N ALA A 254 -6.95 27.09 7.81
CA ALA A 254 -6.81 28.40 8.44
C ALA A 254 -7.60 29.49 7.68
N LEU A 255 -7.51 29.51 6.35
CA LEU A 255 -8.28 30.44 5.51
C LEU A 255 -9.79 30.20 5.67
N TYR A 256 -10.25 28.97 5.55
CA TYR A 256 -11.65 28.62 5.73
C TYR A 256 -12.16 29.04 7.11
N ALA A 257 -11.40 28.78 8.16
CA ALA A 257 -11.76 29.17 9.53
C ALA A 257 -11.88 30.70 9.69
N GLN A 258 -10.98 31.46 9.07
CA GLN A 258 -11.04 32.92 9.05
C GLN A 258 -12.31 33.43 8.33
N GLU A 259 -12.59 32.92 7.13
CA GLU A 259 -13.74 33.32 6.32
C GLU A 259 -15.07 33.00 7.03
N VAL A 260 -15.18 31.82 7.67
CA VAL A 260 -16.36 31.46 8.47
C VAL A 260 -16.54 32.42 9.65
N ARG A 261 -15.47 32.73 10.40
CA ARG A 261 -15.54 33.64 11.58
C ARG A 261 -15.87 35.07 11.19
N THR A 262 -15.44 35.54 10.02
CA THR A 262 -15.72 36.86 9.47
C THR A 262 -17.02 36.92 8.65
N ARG A 263 -17.72 35.80 8.48
CA ARG A 263 -18.91 35.65 7.61
C ARG A 263 -18.64 35.96 6.13
N ALA A 264 -17.41 35.85 5.69
CA ALA A 264 -17.04 35.91 4.27
C ALA A 264 -17.43 34.64 3.50
N PHE A 265 -17.47 33.50 4.21
CA PHE A 265 -18.00 32.24 3.69
C PHE A 265 -19.27 31.82 4.48
N PRO A 266 -20.34 31.34 3.78
CA PRO A 266 -20.48 31.23 2.33
C PRO A 266 -20.69 32.59 1.65
N ASP A 267 -20.11 32.78 0.46
CA ASP A 267 -20.43 33.93 -0.38
C ASP A 267 -21.69 33.64 -1.23
N ILE A 268 -22.14 34.65 -2.00
CA ILE A 268 -23.38 34.55 -2.80
C ILE A 268 -23.37 33.37 -3.80
N LYS A 269 -22.20 32.95 -4.26
CA LYS A 269 -22.02 31.83 -5.20
C LYS A 269 -22.22 30.47 -4.55
N ASN A 270 -22.08 30.42 -3.25
CA ASN A 270 -22.23 29.21 -2.43
C ASN A 270 -23.64 29.08 -1.84
N LEU A 271 -24.57 30.05 -2.11
CA LEU A 271 -25.91 30.04 -1.56
C LEU A 271 -26.94 29.42 -2.51
N TYR A 272 -27.84 28.63 -1.95
CA TYR A 272 -29.07 28.23 -2.66
C TYR A 272 -30.12 29.34 -2.46
N THR A 273 -30.27 30.24 -3.46
CA THR A 273 -31.27 31.27 -3.42
C THR A 273 -32.56 30.80 -4.09
N GLN A 274 -33.73 31.18 -3.55
CA GLN A 274 -34.97 30.95 -4.25
C GLN A 274 -34.99 31.77 -5.55
N PRO A 275 -35.52 31.25 -6.66
CA PRO A 275 -35.76 32.05 -7.85
C PRO A 275 -36.63 33.26 -7.42
N ALA A 276 -36.21 34.46 -7.84
CA ALA A 276 -36.97 35.70 -7.57
C ALA A 276 -38.45 35.43 -7.87
N ALA A 277 -39.30 35.44 -6.86
CA ALA A 277 -40.75 35.38 -7.07
C ALA A 277 -41.12 36.58 -7.97
N ARG A 278 -41.66 36.32 -9.14
CA ARG A 278 -42.30 37.35 -9.94
C ARG A 278 -43.39 37.96 -9.06
N LEU A 279 -43.09 39.12 -8.48
CA LEU A 279 -44.11 39.97 -7.90
C LEU A 279 -45.10 40.24 -9.03
N LYS A 280 -46.23 39.51 -9.06
CA LYS A 280 -47.37 39.94 -9.86
C LYS A 280 -47.86 41.22 -9.23
N GLU A 281 -47.52 42.36 -9.85
CA GLU A 281 -48.25 43.58 -9.64
C GLU A 281 -49.72 43.30 -9.90
N LYS A 282 -50.50 43.26 -8.85
CA LYS A 282 -51.96 43.40 -8.94
C LYS A 282 -52.20 44.86 -9.24
N ALA A 283 -52.37 45.19 -10.52
CA ALA A 283 -53.02 46.41 -10.92
C ALA A 283 -54.48 46.32 -10.40
N SER A 284 -54.78 47.22 -9.46
CA SER A 284 -56.14 47.57 -9.03
C SER A 284 -56.78 48.50 -10.02
#